data_0fb2de8a825365b8a1f23b5b1b9a48e2
#
_entry.id   0fb2de8a825365b8a1f23b5b1b9a48e2
#
_cell.length_a   1.000
_cell.length_b   1.000
_cell.length_c   1.000
_cell.angle_alpha   90.00
_cell.angle_beta   90.00
_cell.angle_gamma   90.00
#
_symmetry.space_group_name_H-M   'P 1'
#
loop_
_entity.id
_entity.type
_entity.pdbx_description
1 polymer ?
#
loop_
_entity_poly.entity_id
_entity_poly.type
_entity_poly.pdbx_seq_one_letter_code
_entity_poly.pdbx_strand_id
1 'polypeptide(L)'
;GGLDTQRRNWTNDTTVYTHGFGVVAAYGNSTSPTGAPEFWQSGIPSTGEMGEYEPRIYFGQSSPRYSIVGNPGEQTWELDYPDDESGGAVTTTFPTDEVSAGPAIGSFWNQLLYSIKFGSEQILFSERVTEASQILYDRDPSERVQKVAPYLTLDGRVYPAVVDGRVVWMVDGYTTSDQYPYAARQSLEDATTDALTENSSTVQALEPRTVNYIRNSVKATVDAYAGTATL
;
A
#
# COMPACT_ATOMS: atom_id res chain seq x y z
N GLY A 1 4.54 2.81 13.40
CA GLY A 1 4.13 2.82 14.79
C GLY A 1 2.65 2.54 14.90
N GLY A 2 2.25 1.62 15.79
CA GLY A 2 0.84 1.33 16.00
C GLY A 2 0.15 2.49 16.73
N LEU A 3 -1.09 2.75 16.33
CA LEU A 3 -1.95 3.70 17.05
C LEU A 3 -2.19 3.22 18.48
N ASP A 4 -2.24 4.18 19.42
CA ASP A 4 -2.68 3.91 20.77
C ASP A 4 -4.07 3.27 20.75
N THR A 5 -4.24 2.16 21.45
CA THR A 5 -5.49 1.38 21.49
C THR A 5 -6.70 2.21 21.95
N GLN A 6 -6.47 3.26 22.74
CA GLN A 6 -7.54 4.17 23.19
C GLN A 6 -8.09 5.09 22.10
N ARG A 7 -7.33 5.28 21.01
CA ARG A 7 -7.75 6.10 19.86
C ARG A 7 -8.32 5.29 18.70
N ARG A 8 -8.30 3.98 18.79
CA ARG A 8 -8.83 3.09 17.75
C ARG A 8 -10.35 2.99 17.86
N ASN A 9 -11.01 3.46 16.85
CA ASN A 9 -12.44 3.26 16.61
C ASN A 9 -12.69 3.24 15.10
N TRP A 10 -13.86 2.80 14.69
CA TRP A 10 -14.18 2.68 13.27
C TRP A 10 -13.96 3.99 12.49
N THR A 11 -14.42 5.12 13.03
CA THR A 11 -14.27 6.44 12.39
C THR A 11 -12.81 6.78 12.17
N ASN A 12 -11.99 6.65 13.19
CA ASN A 12 -10.56 6.97 13.10
C ASN A 12 -9.84 6.01 12.14
N ASP A 13 -10.07 4.71 12.29
CA ASP A 13 -9.39 3.68 11.51
C ASP A 13 -9.79 3.72 10.02
N THR A 14 -11.00 4.24 9.71
CA THR A 14 -11.58 4.18 8.36
C THR A 14 -11.56 5.52 7.63
N THR A 15 -11.76 6.64 8.35
CA THR A 15 -11.95 7.96 7.72
C THR A 15 -10.90 9.01 8.12
N VAL A 16 -10.10 8.76 9.16
CA VAL A 16 -9.07 9.68 9.63
C VAL A 16 -7.67 9.18 9.24
N TYR A 17 -7.34 7.95 9.62
CA TYR A 17 -6.04 7.33 9.30
C TYR A 17 -6.10 6.57 7.98
N THR A 18 -6.40 7.29 6.92
CA THR A 18 -6.66 6.72 5.60
C THR A 18 -5.42 6.33 4.83
N HIS A 19 -4.27 6.93 5.12
CA HIS A 19 -3.03 6.76 4.36
C HIS A 19 -1.78 6.80 5.25
N GLY A 20 -0.68 6.29 4.72
CA GLY A 20 0.66 6.47 5.24
C GLY A 20 1.33 7.70 4.61
N PHE A 21 2.51 8.10 5.12
CA PHE A 21 3.18 9.30 4.68
C PHE A 21 4.66 9.08 4.48
N GLY A 22 5.17 9.41 3.30
CA GLY A 22 6.57 9.51 2.98
C GLY A 22 7.31 8.19 2.72
N VAL A 23 8.51 8.32 2.20
CA VAL A 23 9.47 7.24 1.97
C VAL A 23 10.71 7.53 2.80
N VAL A 24 11.26 6.49 3.43
CA VAL A 24 12.52 6.55 4.16
C VAL A 24 13.58 5.78 3.39
N ALA A 25 14.70 6.42 3.11
CA ALA A 25 15.85 5.82 2.45
C ALA A 25 17.14 6.18 3.19
N ALA A 26 17.99 5.20 3.43
CA ALA A 26 19.29 5.38 4.06
C ALA A 26 20.41 4.97 3.10
N TYR A 27 21.59 5.58 3.28
CA TYR A 27 22.79 5.12 2.58
C TYR A 27 23.19 3.73 3.09
N GLY A 28 23.42 2.80 2.17
CA GLY A 28 23.78 1.43 2.52
C GLY A 28 25.20 1.22 3.06
N ASN A 29 26.05 2.24 2.93
CA ASN A 29 27.49 2.16 3.22
C ASN A 29 27.99 3.24 4.19
N SER A 30 27.10 4.04 4.78
CA SER A 30 27.46 5.07 5.74
C SER A 30 26.62 5.03 6.99
N THR A 31 27.24 5.42 8.10
CA THR A 31 26.56 5.58 9.40
C THR A 31 27.01 6.88 10.03
N SER A 32 26.15 7.47 10.84
CA SER A 32 26.52 8.60 11.69
C SER A 32 27.61 8.23 12.71
N PRO A 33 28.29 9.19 13.33
CA PRO A 33 29.29 8.93 14.37
C PRO A 33 28.75 8.13 15.56
N THR A 34 27.44 8.09 15.75
CA THR A 34 26.74 7.31 16.80
C THR A 34 26.37 5.90 16.37
N GLY A 35 26.69 5.50 15.12
CA GLY A 35 26.34 4.21 14.56
C GLY A 35 24.91 4.11 14.00
N ALA A 36 24.14 5.20 14.03
CA ALA A 36 22.80 5.23 13.44
C ALA A 36 22.89 5.33 11.89
N PRO A 37 21.89 4.83 11.16
CA PRO A 37 21.81 5.00 9.71
C PRO A 37 21.87 6.49 9.31
N GLU A 38 22.60 6.79 8.27
CA GLU A 38 22.59 8.10 7.62
C GLU A 38 21.50 8.10 6.56
N PHE A 39 20.51 8.99 6.70
CA PHE A 39 19.35 9.01 5.83
C PHE A 39 19.57 9.92 4.63
N TRP A 40 19.29 9.39 3.45
CA TRP A 40 19.20 10.14 2.19
C TRP A 40 17.83 10.83 2.07
N GLN A 41 16.77 10.19 2.61
CA GLN A 41 15.42 10.73 2.67
C GLN A 41 14.76 10.27 3.96
N SER A 42 14.14 11.18 4.70
CA SER A 42 13.44 10.85 5.95
C SER A 42 12.57 12.01 6.43
N GLY A 43 11.92 11.82 7.56
CA GLY A 43 11.13 12.87 8.23
C GLY A 43 9.67 12.92 7.80
N ILE A 44 8.88 13.65 8.59
CA ILE A 44 7.48 14.00 8.35
C ILE A 44 7.32 15.48 8.73
N PRO A 45 7.11 16.39 7.76
CA PRO A 45 7.15 16.17 6.31
C PRO A 45 8.47 15.60 5.81
N SER A 46 8.42 14.89 4.67
CA SER A 46 9.62 14.26 4.09
C SER A 46 10.64 15.28 3.65
N THR A 47 11.90 15.07 4.07
CA THR A 47 13.06 15.90 3.72
C THR A 47 14.21 15.03 3.23
N GLY A 48 15.02 15.55 2.30
CA GLY A 48 16.19 14.84 1.75
C GLY A 48 16.47 15.20 0.29
N GLU A 49 17.24 14.34 -0.38
CA GLU A 49 17.74 14.58 -1.73
C GLU A 49 16.86 13.97 -2.84
N MET A 50 15.75 13.33 -2.49
CA MET A 50 14.86 12.64 -3.45
C MET A 50 14.05 13.62 -4.33
N GLY A 51 14.05 14.90 -3.99
CA GLY A 51 13.25 15.93 -4.66
C GLY A 51 11.78 15.92 -4.21
N GLU A 52 10.95 16.67 -4.92
CA GLU A 52 9.52 16.75 -4.62
C GLU A 52 8.78 15.53 -5.17
N TYR A 53 7.92 14.93 -4.35
CA TYR A 53 7.04 13.84 -4.73
C TYR A 53 5.77 13.85 -3.89
N GLU A 54 4.71 13.16 -4.35
CA GLU A 54 3.49 12.96 -3.57
C GLU A 54 3.76 11.92 -2.46
N PRO A 55 3.77 12.33 -1.18
CA PRO A 55 4.19 11.47 -0.08
C PRO A 55 3.08 10.57 0.47
N ARG A 56 1.80 10.81 0.10
CA ARG A 56 0.65 10.09 0.66
C ARG A 56 0.53 8.70 0.06
N ILE A 57 0.43 7.68 0.90
CA ILE A 57 0.38 6.27 0.52
C ILE A 57 -0.99 5.71 0.92
N TYR A 58 -1.93 5.77 0.00
CA TYR A 58 -3.26 5.18 0.16
C TYR A 58 -3.27 3.67 -0.11
N PHE A 59 -2.37 3.18 -0.94
CA PHE A 59 -2.18 1.78 -1.27
C PHE A 59 -0.81 1.30 -0.84
N GLY A 60 -0.75 0.31 0.05
CA GLY A 60 0.49 -0.22 0.59
C GLY A 60 0.26 -1.46 1.44
N GLN A 61 1.34 -2.21 1.70
CA GLN A 61 1.32 -3.50 2.40
C GLN A 61 0.73 -3.46 3.82
N SER A 62 0.86 -2.32 4.50
CA SER A 62 0.35 -2.13 5.87
C SER A 62 -0.96 -1.33 5.92
N SER A 63 -1.60 -1.10 4.79
CA SER A 63 -2.87 -0.38 4.72
C SER A 63 -4.01 -1.18 5.36
N PRO A 64 -4.97 -0.53 6.04
CA PRO A 64 -6.16 -1.20 6.54
C PRO A 64 -6.95 -1.88 5.42
N ARG A 65 -7.79 -2.87 5.76
CA ARG A 65 -8.61 -3.63 4.82
C ARG A 65 -9.43 -2.73 3.88
N TYR A 66 -9.93 -1.61 4.38
CA TYR A 66 -10.57 -0.56 3.59
C TYR A 66 -10.45 0.79 4.30
N SER A 67 -10.56 1.87 3.53
CA SER A 67 -10.75 3.24 4.04
C SER A 67 -11.76 3.96 3.18
N ILE A 68 -12.40 4.96 3.76
CA ILE A 68 -13.34 5.83 3.08
C ILE A 68 -12.71 7.20 3.03
N VAL A 69 -12.55 7.72 1.82
CA VAL A 69 -11.85 8.97 1.54
C VAL A 69 -12.76 9.93 0.78
N GLY A 70 -12.41 11.20 0.79
CA GLY A 70 -13.17 12.25 0.11
C GLY A 70 -14.30 12.80 0.96
N ASN A 71 -14.44 14.12 0.91
CA ASN A 71 -15.42 14.87 1.65
C ASN A 71 -15.89 16.06 0.82
N PRO A 72 -17.18 16.37 0.78
CA PRO A 72 -17.67 17.58 0.13
C PRO A 72 -17.31 18.82 0.95
N GLY A 73 -16.86 19.87 0.27
CA GLY A 73 -16.60 21.18 0.85
C GLY A 73 -15.21 21.32 1.48
N GLU A 74 -15.08 22.30 2.38
CA GLU A 74 -13.78 22.72 2.95
C GLU A 74 -13.36 21.95 4.20
N GLN A 75 -14.17 21.02 4.70
CA GLN A 75 -13.81 20.22 5.89
C GLN A 75 -12.83 19.12 5.52
N THR A 76 -11.71 19.07 6.23
CA THR A 76 -10.68 18.04 6.06
C THR A 76 -10.71 17.09 7.26
N TRP A 77 -10.86 15.77 7.00
CA TRP A 77 -10.96 14.76 8.05
C TRP A 77 -9.79 13.80 8.09
N GLU A 78 -9.12 13.64 6.97
CA GLU A 78 -8.01 12.72 6.86
C GLU A 78 -6.78 13.35 7.52
N LEU A 79 -6.16 12.61 8.43
CA LEU A 79 -4.89 13.03 9.03
C LEU A 79 -3.78 12.88 7.98
N ASP A 80 -3.18 13.98 7.61
CA ASP A 80 -2.02 13.99 6.71
C ASP A 80 -0.76 13.64 7.50
N TYR A 81 -0.40 14.46 8.45
CA TYR A 81 0.70 14.18 9.38
C TYR A 81 0.57 14.99 10.68
N PRO A 82 1.19 14.51 11.78
CA PRO A 82 1.26 15.28 13.01
C PRO A 82 2.16 16.51 12.80
N ASP A 83 1.74 17.64 13.36
CA ASP A 83 2.54 18.87 13.41
C ASP A 83 3.04 19.08 14.83
N ASP A 84 4.26 18.63 15.07
CA ASP A 84 4.88 18.71 16.40
C ASP A 84 5.23 20.15 16.81
N GLU A 85 5.42 21.07 15.84
CA GLU A 85 5.77 22.47 16.11
C GLU A 85 4.57 23.27 16.61
N SER A 86 3.39 23.05 16.01
CA SER A 86 2.15 23.71 16.45
C SER A 86 1.40 22.93 17.53
N GLY A 87 1.83 21.71 17.85
CA GLY A 87 1.15 20.80 18.77
C GLY A 87 -0.20 20.30 18.24
N GLY A 88 -0.38 20.31 16.92
CA GLY A 88 -1.59 19.94 16.22
C GLY A 88 -1.43 18.78 15.24
N ALA A 89 -2.26 18.81 14.20
CA ALA A 89 -2.21 17.86 13.10
C ALA A 89 -2.58 18.58 11.80
N VAL A 90 -1.85 18.29 10.74
CA VAL A 90 -2.23 18.70 9.39
C VAL A 90 -3.25 17.70 8.86
N THR A 91 -4.35 18.22 8.33
CA THR A 91 -5.43 17.40 7.76
C THR A 91 -5.57 17.67 6.28
N THR A 92 -6.03 16.67 5.55
CA THR A 92 -6.22 16.71 4.11
C THR A 92 -7.57 16.13 3.71
N THR A 93 -7.88 16.20 2.43
CA THR A 93 -9.01 15.50 1.80
C THR A 93 -8.54 14.91 0.48
N PHE A 94 -8.86 13.65 0.25
CA PHE A 94 -8.57 12.99 -1.02
C PHE A 94 -9.42 13.62 -2.14
N PRO A 95 -8.83 14.04 -3.26
CA PRO A 95 -9.53 14.73 -4.35
C PRO A 95 -10.32 13.74 -5.22
N THR A 96 -11.48 13.32 -4.77
CA THR A 96 -12.33 12.31 -5.43
C THR A 96 -12.93 12.76 -6.76
N ASP A 97 -12.93 14.04 -7.04
CA ASP A 97 -13.33 14.64 -8.31
C ASP A 97 -12.24 14.57 -9.39
N GLU A 98 -10.96 14.52 -8.98
CA GLU A 98 -9.82 14.43 -9.87
C GLU A 98 -9.27 13.01 -9.99
N VAL A 99 -9.33 12.24 -8.91
CA VAL A 99 -8.71 10.91 -8.81
C VAL A 99 -9.74 9.84 -8.46
N SER A 100 -9.89 8.87 -9.35
CA SER A 100 -10.72 7.69 -9.10
C SER A 100 -9.84 6.53 -8.60
N ALA A 101 -9.65 6.47 -7.28
CA ALA A 101 -8.85 5.43 -6.63
C ALA A 101 -9.69 4.24 -6.15
N GLY A 102 -11.00 4.42 -6.03
CA GLY A 102 -11.94 3.40 -5.61
C GLY A 102 -13.37 3.70 -6.06
N PRO A 103 -14.29 2.76 -5.90
CA PRO A 103 -15.70 2.98 -6.21
C PRO A 103 -16.33 4.08 -5.36
N ALA A 104 -17.21 4.87 -5.99
CA ALA A 104 -18.04 5.85 -5.28
C ALA A 104 -19.00 5.12 -4.34
N ILE A 105 -19.09 5.60 -3.09
CA ILE A 105 -19.93 4.99 -2.05
C ILE A 105 -21.09 5.91 -1.65
N GLY A 106 -21.26 7.06 -2.28
CA GLY A 106 -22.25 8.07 -1.88
C GLY A 106 -23.72 7.64 -2.00
N SER A 107 -24.06 6.65 -2.83
CA SER A 107 -25.45 6.19 -2.96
C SER A 107 -25.82 5.19 -1.86
N PHE A 108 -27.09 5.24 -1.40
CA PHE A 108 -27.62 4.29 -0.41
C PHE A 108 -27.35 2.83 -0.78
N TRP A 109 -27.55 2.46 -2.06
CA TRP A 109 -27.35 1.08 -2.50
C TRP A 109 -25.88 0.66 -2.41
N ASN A 110 -24.94 1.54 -2.76
CA ASN A 110 -23.52 1.25 -2.63
C ASN A 110 -23.12 1.14 -1.15
N GLN A 111 -23.60 2.05 -0.29
CA GLN A 111 -23.39 1.95 1.15
C GLN A 111 -23.89 0.62 1.73
N LEU A 112 -25.10 0.19 1.34
CA LEU A 112 -25.67 -1.08 1.76
C LEU A 112 -24.83 -2.28 1.31
N LEU A 113 -24.43 -2.32 0.03
CA LEU A 113 -23.62 -3.40 -0.53
C LEU A 113 -22.25 -3.49 0.14
N TYR A 114 -21.58 -2.35 0.36
CA TYR A 114 -20.28 -2.33 1.03
C TYR A 114 -20.39 -2.59 2.53
N SER A 115 -21.47 -2.17 3.19
CA SER A 115 -21.78 -2.52 4.57
C SER A 115 -21.86 -4.05 4.74
N ILE A 116 -22.56 -4.73 3.84
CA ILE A 116 -22.64 -6.21 3.82
C ILE A 116 -21.27 -6.83 3.51
N LYS A 117 -20.56 -6.33 2.48
CA LYS A 117 -19.24 -6.85 2.06
C LYS A 117 -18.21 -6.80 3.18
N PHE A 118 -18.19 -5.73 3.95
CA PHE A 118 -17.17 -5.51 5.00
C PHE A 118 -17.68 -5.89 6.40
N GLY A 119 -18.98 -6.17 6.56
CA GLY A 119 -19.60 -6.49 7.85
C GLY A 119 -19.61 -5.28 8.79
N SER A 120 -19.83 -4.08 8.26
CA SER A 120 -19.76 -2.82 9.01
C SER A 120 -20.98 -1.95 8.73
N GLU A 121 -21.88 -1.88 9.71
CA GLU A 121 -23.08 -1.04 9.64
C GLU A 121 -22.78 0.46 9.64
N GLN A 122 -21.61 0.85 10.18
CA GLN A 122 -21.18 2.23 10.20
C GLN A 122 -21.00 2.83 8.80
N ILE A 123 -20.73 2.00 7.78
CA ILE A 123 -20.68 2.45 6.38
C ILE A 123 -22.03 3.04 5.95
N LEU A 124 -23.13 2.50 6.46
CA LEU A 124 -24.49 2.93 6.12
C LEU A 124 -24.97 4.12 6.94
N PHE A 125 -24.53 4.22 8.21
CA PHE A 125 -25.09 5.18 9.16
C PHE A 125 -24.13 6.32 9.54
N SER A 126 -22.88 6.32 9.07
CA SER A 126 -21.93 7.37 9.39
C SER A 126 -22.16 8.63 8.56
N GLU A 127 -22.20 9.77 9.21
CA GLU A 127 -22.21 11.09 8.56
C GLU A 127 -20.90 11.40 7.79
N ARG A 128 -19.84 10.59 8.04
CA ARG A 128 -18.56 10.66 7.32
C ARG A 128 -18.60 10.02 5.94
N VAL A 129 -19.66 9.30 5.59
CA VAL A 129 -19.86 8.72 4.27
C VAL A 129 -20.79 9.63 3.48
N THR A 130 -20.25 10.32 2.51
CA THR A 130 -20.94 11.38 1.76
C THR A 130 -21.06 11.03 0.27
N GLU A 131 -21.76 11.86 -0.50
CA GLU A 131 -21.88 11.68 -1.95
C GLU A 131 -20.54 11.78 -2.68
N ALA A 132 -19.58 12.51 -2.13
CA ALA A 132 -18.24 12.65 -2.68
C ALA A 132 -17.29 11.51 -2.27
N SER A 133 -17.71 10.61 -1.37
CA SER A 133 -16.81 9.60 -0.82
C SER A 133 -16.56 8.44 -1.78
N GLN A 134 -15.31 7.99 -1.80
CA GLN A 134 -14.86 6.73 -2.41
C GLN A 134 -14.43 5.74 -1.33
N ILE A 135 -14.63 4.45 -1.58
CA ILE A 135 -14.12 3.38 -0.73
C ILE A 135 -12.89 2.73 -1.36
N LEU A 136 -11.77 2.80 -0.65
CA LEU A 136 -10.51 2.19 -1.05
C LEU A 136 -10.39 0.80 -0.39
N TYR A 137 -10.21 -0.24 -1.18
CA TYR A 137 -9.99 -1.61 -0.70
C TYR A 137 -9.07 -2.38 -1.65
N ASP A 138 -8.71 -3.60 -1.28
CA ASP A 138 -7.66 -4.35 -1.97
C ASP A 138 -6.40 -3.48 -2.10
N ARG A 139 -5.94 -2.98 -0.96
CA ARG A 139 -4.92 -1.93 -0.90
C ARG A 139 -3.50 -2.47 -0.92
N ASP A 140 -3.31 -3.76 -0.65
CA ASP A 140 -2.01 -4.40 -0.78
C ASP A 140 -1.60 -4.48 -2.27
N PRO A 141 -0.38 -4.02 -2.62
CA PRO A 141 0.09 -4.02 -4.00
C PRO A 141 0.13 -5.41 -4.64
N SER A 142 0.52 -6.44 -3.89
CA SER A 142 0.57 -7.82 -4.38
C SER A 142 -0.82 -8.35 -4.68
N GLU A 143 -1.78 -8.12 -3.77
CA GLU A 143 -3.17 -8.52 -3.98
C GLU A 143 -3.78 -7.84 -5.21
N ARG A 144 -3.46 -6.57 -5.44
CA ARG A 144 -3.92 -5.84 -6.63
C ARG A 144 -3.37 -6.45 -7.91
N VAL A 145 -2.06 -6.68 -7.97
CA VAL A 145 -1.41 -7.29 -9.13
C VAL A 145 -1.94 -8.70 -9.35
N GLN A 146 -2.12 -9.50 -8.30
CA GLN A 146 -2.67 -10.86 -8.39
C GLN A 146 -4.09 -10.88 -8.96
N LYS A 147 -4.92 -9.87 -8.65
CA LYS A 147 -6.27 -9.77 -9.22
C LYS A 147 -6.28 -9.36 -10.70
N VAL A 148 -5.31 -8.54 -11.11
CA VAL A 148 -5.16 -8.12 -12.51
C VAL A 148 -4.53 -9.22 -13.37
N ALA A 149 -3.54 -9.93 -12.81
CA ALA A 149 -2.77 -10.96 -13.49
C ALA A 149 -2.70 -12.26 -12.67
N PRO A 150 -3.81 -13.00 -12.49
CA PRO A 150 -3.88 -14.19 -11.63
C PRO A 150 -3.03 -15.36 -12.12
N TYR A 151 -2.53 -15.29 -13.35
CA TYR A 151 -1.67 -16.30 -13.96
C TYR A 151 -0.18 -16.13 -13.60
N LEU A 152 0.19 -15.01 -12.97
CA LEU A 152 1.56 -14.78 -12.52
C LEU A 152 1.77 -15.38 -11.13
N THR A 153 2.97 -15.87 -10.90
CA THR A 153 3.50 -16.11 -9.56
C THR A 153 4.24 -14.86 -9.11
N LEU A 154 3.75 -14.18 -8.10
CA LEU A 154 4.35 -12.92 -7.65
C LEU A 154 5.49 -13.17 -6.67
N ASP A 155 6.53 -12.34 -6.73
CA ASP A 155 7.60 -12.35 -5.73
C ASP A 155 7.06 -11.93 -4.36
N GLY A 156 7.58 -12.53 -3.30
CA GLY A 156 7.25 -12.14 -1.93
C GLY A 156 7.81 -10.76 -1.53
N ARG A 157 8.70 -10.18 -2.35
CA ARG A 157 9.29 -8.87 -2.12
C ARG A 157 8.55 -7.80 -2.91
N VAL A 158 7.97 -6.88 -2.18
CA VAL A 158 7.40 -5.66 -2.75
C VAL A 158 8.18 -4.48 -2.17
N TYR A 159 8.67 -3.60 -3.02
CA TYR A 159 9.47 -2.47 -2.58
C TYR A 159 8.99 -1.17 -3.22
N PRO A 160 9.08 -0.04 -2.49
CA PRO A 160 8.71 1.26 -3.03
C PRO A 160 9.83 1.85 -3.89
N ALA A 161 9.44 2.62 -4.89
CA ALA A 161 10.33 3.50 -5.65
C ALA A 161 9.62 4.84 -5.88
N VAL A 162 10.39 5.91 -6.03
CA VAL A 162 9.85 7.20 -6.46
C VAL A 162 10.15 7.37 -7.94
N VAL A 163 9.10 7.47 -8.73
CA VAL A 163 9.16 7.60 -10.20
C VAL A 163 8.26 8.74 -10.61
N ASP A 164 8.79 9.72 -11.33
CA ASP A 164 8.05 10.88 -11.82
C ASP A 164 7.25 11.62 -10.73
N GLY A 165 7.86 11.77 -9.54
CA GLY A 165 7.24 12.44 -8.41
C GLY A 165 6.13 11.64 -7.71
N ARG A 166 6.02 10.33 -7.96
CA ARG A 166 5.02 9.44 -7.35
C ARG A 166 5.70 8.26 -6.68
N VAL A 167 5.17 7.87 -5.52
CA VAL A 167 5.56 6.59 -4.91
C VAL A 167 4.86 5.47 -5.64
N VAL A 168 5.63 4.53 -6.16
CA VAL A 168 5.11 3.32 -6.81
C VAL A 168 5.69 2.08 -6.14
N TRP A 169 4.85 1.07 -5.97
CA TRP A 169 5.25 -0.24 -5.50
C TRP A 169 5.68 -1.09 -6.68
N MET A 170 6.88 -1.68 -6.58
CA MET A 170 7.40 -2.62 -7.56
C MET A 170 7.08 -4.04 -7.13
N VAL A 171 6.47 -4.80 -8.03
CA VAL A 171 6.10 -6.21 -7.81
C VAL A 171 6.63 -7.03 -8.98
N ASP A 172 7.54 -7.96 -8.71
CA ASP A 172 8.06 -8.88 -9.72
C ASP A 172 7.10 -10.06 -9.92
N GLY A 173 6.83 -10.39 -11.17
CA GLY A 173 5.94 -11.48 -11.56
C GLY A 173 6.65 -12.52 -12.41
N TYR A 174 6.53 -13.79 -12.00
CA TYR A 174 7.14 -14.93 -12.66
C TYR A 174 6.13 -15.73 -13.46
N THR A 175 6.57 -16.21 -14.61
CA THR A 175 5.93 -17.36 -15.28
C THR A 175 6.67 -18.63 -14.90
N THR A 176 5.91 -19.65 -14.53
CA THR A 176 6.45 -20.94 -14.05
C THR A 176 5.82 -22.11 -14.81
N SER A 177 6.55 -23.21 -14.94
CA SER A 177 6.07 -24.46 -15.51
C SER A 177 6.68 -25.66 -14.77
N ASP A 178 5.96 -26.76 -14.74
CA ASP A 178 6.43 -28.08 -14.30
C ASP A 178 6.67 -29.06 -15.47
N GLN A 179 6.47 -28.58 -16.72
CA GLN A 179 6.48 -29.39 -17.93
C GLN A 179 7.63 -29.02 -18.89
N TYR A 180 8.65 -28.30 -18.42
CA TYR A 180 9.78 -27.98 -19.28
C TYR A 180 10.63 -29.22 -19.57
N PRO A 181 10.97 -29.52 -20.85
CA PRO A 181 11.67 -30.74 -21.18
C PRO A 181 13.08 -30.81 -20.58
N TYR A 182 13.47 -31.99 -20.08
CA TYR A 182 14.82 -32.31 -19.60
C TYR A 182 15.32 -31.44 -18.43
N ALA A 183 14.47 -30.72 -17.73
CA ALA A 183 14.84 -29.92 -16.58
C ALA A 183 14.50 -30.63 -15.25
N ALA A 184 15.39 -30.53 -14.27
CA ALA A 184 15.14 -31.02 -12.92
C ALA A 184 14.00 -30.24 -12.26
N ARG A 185 13.21 -30.93 -11.43
CA ARG A 185 12.11 -30.32 -10.66
C ARG A 185 12.60 -29.94 -9.28
N GLN A 186 12.19 -28.75 -8.82
CA GLN A 186 12.48 -28.24 -7.49
C GLN A 186 11.20 -27.64 -6.88
N SER A 187 11.16 -27.57 -5.55
CA SER A 187 10.16 -26.75 -4.85
C SER A 187 10.40 -25.28 -5.18
N LEU A 188 9.35 -24.55 -5.52
CA LEU A 188 9.43 -23.12 -5.76
C LEU A 188 9.81 -22.36 -4.48
N GLU A 189 9.30 -22.81 -3.33
CA GLU A 189 9.66 -22.30 -2.02
C GLU A 189 11.17 -22.41 -1.79
N ASP A 190 11.75 -23.62 -1.93
CA ASP A 190 13.18 -23.84 -1.74
C ASP A 190 14.04 -23.03 -2.71
N ALA A 191 13.58 -22.89 -3.95
CA ALA A 191 14.31 -22.16 -4.98
C ALA A 191 14.31 -20.63 -4.78
N THR A 192 13.38 -20.10 -3.98
CA THR A 192 13.20 -18.65 -3.75
C THR A 192 13.44 -18.21 -2.32
N THR A 193 13.63 -19.13 -1.39
CA THR A 193 13.99 -18.84 0.00
C THR A 193 15.44 -18.35 0.09
N ASP A 194 15.64 -17.24 0.73
CA ASP A 194 16.95 -16.66 1.04
C ASP A 194 16.99 -16.03 2.43
N ALA A 195 18.12 -15.45 2.82
CA ALA A 195 18.32 -14.85 4.14
C ALA A 195 17.32 -13.71 4.46
N LEU A 196 16.79 -13.02 3.45
CA LEU A 196 15.76 -11.98 3.65
C LEU A 196 14.40 -12.61 3.89
N THR A 197 14.06 -13.69 3.17
CA THR A 197 12.83 -14.44 3.38
C THR A 197 12.79 -15.06 4.78
N GLU A 198 13.93 -15.63 5.24
CA GLU A 198 14.02 -16.22 6.56
C GLU A 198 13.96 -15.22 7.72
N ASN A 199 14.45 -14.00 7.53
CA ASN A 199 14.61 -13.02 8.58
C ASN A 199 13.61 -11.86 8.53
N SER A 200 12.68 -11.84 7.58
CA SER A 200 11.71 -10.75 7.39
C SER A 200 10.27 -11.25 7.59
N SER A 201 9.49 -10.49 8.32
CA SER A 201 8.04 -10.73 8.44
C SER A 201 7.24 -10.19 7.23
N THR A 202 7.88 -9.41 6.36
CA THR A 202 7.24 -8.77 5.20
C THR A 202 7.54 -9.47 3.88
N VAL A 203 8.61 -10.26 3.83
CA VAL A 203 8.96 -11.08 2.66
C VAL A 203 8.52 -12.50 2.91
N GLN A 204 7.65 -13.03 2.06
CA GLN A 204 7.13 -14.40 2.18
C GLN A 204 7.76 -15.27 1.11
N ALA A 205 8.08 -16.51 1.47
CA ALA A 205 8.43 -17.54 0.51
C ALA A 205 7.27 -17.79 -0.46
N LEU A 206 7.58 -18.12 -1.70
CA LEU A 206 6.57 -18.50 -2.67
C LEU A 206 5.92 -19.85 -2.30
N GLU A 207 4.73 -20.10 -2.85
CA GLU A 207 3.98 -21.34 -2.55
C GLU A 207 4.82 -22.61 -2.76
N PRO A 208 4.65 -23.65 -1.94
CA PRO A 208 5.39 -24.91 -2.03
C PRO A 208 4.92 -25.73 -3.24
N ARG A 209 5.10 -25.21 -4.45
CA ARG A 209 4.76 -25.83 -5.71
C ARG A 209 6.02 -26.34 -6.41
N THR A 210 5.99 -27.56 -6.92
CA THR A 210 7.09 -28.11 -7.71
C THR A 210 7.07 -27.52 -9.12
N VAL A 211 8.20 -26.94 -9.52
CA VAL A 211 8.40 -26.35 -10.85
C VAL A 211 9.73 -26.83 -11.44
N ASN A 212 9.87 -26.75 -12.74
CA ASN A 212 11.13 -27.01 -13.44
C ASN A 212 11.49 -25.91 -14.44
N TYR A 213 10.73 -24.81 -14.41
CA TYR A 213 11.00 -23.59 -15.16
C TYR A 213 10.47 -22.39 -14.39
N ILE A 214 11.27 -21.36 -14.27
CA ILE A 214 10.90 -20.04 -13.74
C ILE A 214 11.53 -18.95 -14.59
N ARG A 215 10.77 -17.92 -14.90
CA ARG A 215 11.25 -16.73 -15.60
C ARG A 215 10.62 -15.48 -14.98
N ASN A 216 11.44 -14.49 -14.62
CA ASN A 216 10.96 -13.16 -14.31
C ASN A 216 10.49 -12.50 -15.62
N SER A 217 9.19 -12.50 -15.82
CA SER A 217 8.58 -12.11 -17.09
C SER A 217 7.94 -10.73 -17.05
N VAL A 218 7.52 -10.28 -15.86
CA VAL A 218 6.76 -9.05 -15.69
C VAL A 218 7.26 -8.31 -14.47
N LYS A 219 7.42 -7.01 -14.61
CA LYS A 219 7.56 -6.10 -13.49
C LYS A 219 6.32 -5.22 -13.44
N ALA A 220 5.48 -5.51 -12.46
CA ALA A 220 4.28 -4.72 -12.22
C ALA A 220 4.59 -3.52 -11.34
N THR A 221 3.88 -2.43 -11.55
CA THR A 221 3.90 -1.26 -10.69
C THR A 221 2.50 -0.94 -10.15
N VAL A 222 2.41 -0.53 -8.90
CA VAL A 222 1.16 -0.04 -8.31
C VAL A 222 1.41 1.36 -7.76
N ASP A 223 0.68 2.34 -8.27
CA ASP A 223 0.72 3.71 -7.76
C ASP A 223 0.21 3.75 -6.31
N ALA A 224 1.03 4.23 -5.40
CA ALA A 224 0.71 4.26 -3.98
C ALA A 224 -0.41 5.24 -3.62
N TYR A 225 -0.65 6.24 -4.46
CA TYR A 225 -1.69 7.25 -4.26
C TYR A 225 -3.02 6.83 -4.88
N ALA A 226 -3.03 6.52 -6.18
CA ALA A 226 -4.26 6.21 -6.93
C ALA A 226 -4.58 4.71 -6.99
N GLY A 227 -3.63 3.84 -6.63
CA GLY A 227 -3.81 2.39 -6.69
C GLY A 227 -3.84 1.80 -8.10
N THR A 228 -3.46 2.55 -9.12
CA THR A 228 -3.41 2.05 -10.50
C THR A 228 -2.32 1.01 -10.64
N ALA A 229 -2.68 -0.18 -11.15
CA ALA A 229 -1.72 -1.25 -11.44
C ALA A 229 -1.37 -1.24 -12.92
N THR A 230 -0.07 -1.34 -13.25
CA THR A 230 0.49 -1.44 -14.60
C THR A 230 1.43 -2.64 -14.67
N LEU A 231 1.34 -3.41 -15.78
CA LEU A 231 2.14 -4.62 -16.04
C LEU A 231 3.17 -4.36 -17.13
#